data_4b678f65ee965705ab25918f4ba4d731
#
_entry.id   4b678f65ee965705ab25918f4ba4d731
#
_cell.length_a   1.000
_cell.length_b   1.000
_cell.length_c   1.000
_cell.angle_alpha   90.00
_cell.angle_beta   90.00
_cell.angle_gamma   90.00
#
_symmetry.space_group_name_H-M   'P 1'
#
loop_
_entity.id
_entity.type
_entity.pdbx_description
1 polymer ?
#
loop_
_entity_poly.entity_id
_entity_poly.type
_entity_poly.pdbx_seq_one_letter_code
_entity_poly.pdbx_strand_id
1 'polypeptide(L)'
;VTQLRFEQEHQARWEATEALLAAAQKRQFSPDQVQLPGLYRQVCADLSLAQHRMYGERLCGRLNDLVIRTREALTKGTLTDRRDEAARLWSSCPRAVRREWRLFWLNMLLFWGPMVAFIIAAYQDERWIFAVLDEGTMGQLEEMYGSDSPVDALRGQFGSDFAMFAYYIQHNISIGLRTIAGGVLATLGAVLSTATQGILLGAMFGYVHYAGNTGRFYTFVAGHSSFELMGLVICGVAGTRLGMAVLNPGTLSRAEALKVSAKQALPLIYGGPLLVLIAAFIEGFWSASAVQPEIKHIVGVVLWLLLAAWLLFAGRGASDET
;
A
#
# COMPACT_ATOMS: atom_id res chain seq x y z
N VAL A 1 -13.41 -34.32 -44.45
CA VAL A 1 -12.72 -35.13 -43.41
C VAL A 1 -13.79 -35.54 -42.40
N THR A 2 -13.90 -36.84 -42.11
CA THR A 2 -14.83 -37.34 -41.09
C THR A 2 -14.35 -36.91 -39.69
N GLN A 3 -15.27 -36.79 -38.76
CA GLN A 3 -14.91 -36.42 -37.36
C GLN A 3 -13.86 -37.38 -36.78
N LEU A 4 -14.00 -38.68 -37.00
CA LEU A 4 -13.09 -39.72 -36.52
C LEU A 4 -11.64 -39.47 -36.98
N ARG A 5 -11.47 -39.15 -38.27
CA ARG A 5 -10.15 -38.85 -38.83
C ARG A 5 -9.57 -37.56 -38.30
N PHE A 6 -10.40 -36.53 -38.07
CA PHE A 6 -10.00 -35.29 -37.44
C PHE A 6 -9.51 -35.50 -35.99
N GLU A 7 -10.24 -36.30 -35.21
CA GLU A 7 -9.83 -36.65 -33.87
C GLU A 7 -8.49 -37.38 -33.86
N GLN A 8 -8.31 -38.38 -34.73
CA GLN A 8 -7.06 -39.15 -34.84
C GLN A 8 -5.85 -38.27 -35.20
N GLU A 9 -6.03 -37.32 -36.13
CA GLU A 9 -4.96 -36.42 -36.57
C GLU A 9 -4.55 -35.40 -35.51
N HIS A 10 -5.45 -35.03 -34.57
CA HIS A 10 -5.21 -33.94 -33.62
C HIS A 10 -5.11 -34.40 -32.14
N GLN A 11 -5.44 -35.65 -31.83
CA GLN A 11 -5.47 -36.23 -30.50
C GLN A 11 -4.17 -36.02 -29.71
N ALA A 12 -3.03 -36.32 -30.33
CA ALA A 12 -1.72 -36.17 -29.69
C ALA A 12 -1.44 -34.75 -29.22
N ARG A 13 -1.91 -33.74 -29.97
CA ARG A 13 -1.77 -32.32 -29.58
C ARG A 13 -2.64 -31.97 -28.38
N TRP A 14 -3.86 -32.43 -28.34
CA TRP A 14 -4.78 -32.20 -27.24
C TRP A 14 -4.27 -32.84 -25.94
N GLU A 15 -3.79 -34.08 -26.05
CA GLU A 15 -3.18 -34.78 -24.91
C GLU A 15 -1.92 -34.08 -24.40
N ALA A 16 -1.06 -33.63 -25.30
CA ALA A 16 0.11 -32.83 -24.91
C ALA A 16 -0.29 -31.51 -24.19
N THR A 17 -1.34 -30.85 -24.69
CA THR A 17 -1.87 -29.63 -24.04
C THR A 17 -2.44 -29.95 -22.66
N GLU A 18 -3.22 -31.02 -22.50
CA GLU A 18 -3.77 -31.49 -21.22
C GLU A 18 -2.64 -31.86 -20.22
N ALA A 19 -1.59 -32.53 -20.68
CA ALA A 19 -0.43 -32.89 -19.87
C ALA A 19 0.33 -31.65 -19.36
N LEU A 20 0.54 -30.65 -20.22
CA LEU A 20 1.18 -29.38 -19.83
C LEU A 20 0.33 -28.59 -18.84
N LEU A 21 -1.00 -28.57 -19.00
CA LEU A 21 -1.91 -27.95 -18.05
C LEU A 21 -1.89 -28.66 -16.70
N ALA A 22 -1.86 -29.99 -16.67
CA ALA A 22 -1.75 -30.78 -15.43
C ALA A 22 -0.41 -30.54 -14.70
N ALA A 23 0.70 -30.43 -15.46
CA ALA A 23 2.01 -30.08 -14.91
C ALA A 23 2.02 -28.65 -14.34
N ALA A 24 1.42 -27.69 -15.03
CA ALA A 24 1.26 -26.31 -14.57
C ALA A 24 0.44 -26.23 -13.27
N GLN A 25 -0.61 -27.01 -13.12
CA GLN A 25 -1.40 -27.07 -11.89
C GLN A 25 -0.63 -27.63 -10.69
N LYS A 26 0.28 -28.60 -10.95
CA LYS A 26 1.16 -29.18 -9.91
C LYS A 26 2.39 -28.31 -9.59
N ARG A 27 2.51 -27.10 -10.18
CA ARG A 27 3.67 -26.19 -10.02
C ARG A 27 5.03 -26.83 -10.38
N GLN A 28 5.03 -27.80 -11.25
CA GLN A 28 6.27 -28.34 -11.80
C GLN A 28 6.65 -27.49 -13.01
N PHE A 29 7.69 -26.68 -12.86
CA PHE A 29 8.23 -25.89 -13.96
C PHE A 29 8.78 -26.84 -15.02
N SER A 30 8.21 -26.83 -16.23
CA SER A 30 8.77 -27.57 -17.37
C SER A 30 9.19 -26.56 -18.45
N PRO A 31 10.38 -26.70 -19.05
CA PRO A 31 10.81 -25.88 -20.19
C PRO A 31 9.79 -25.88 -21.35
N ASP A 32 8.98 -26.95 -21.45
CA ASP A 32 7.97 -27.10 -22.49
C ASP A 32 6.77 -26.14 -22.33
N GLN A 33 6.63 -25.45 -21.19
CA GLN A 33 5.59 -24.41 -21.00
C GLN A 33 5.74 -23.23 -21.96
N VAL A 34 6.92 -23.01 -22.53
CA VAL A 34 7.16 -22.05 -23.62
C VAL A 34 6.32 -22.37 -24.86
N GLN A 35 5.89 -23.63 -25.03
CA GLN A 35 5.06 -24.06 -26.15
C GLN A 35 3.56 -23.78 -25.95
N LEU A 36 3.11 -23.47 -24.73
CA LEU A 36 1.71 -23.29 -24.38
C LEU A 36 0.98 -22.23 -25.23
N PRO A 37 1.58 -21.05 -25.55
CA PRO A 37 0.94 -20.08 -26.44
C PRO A 37 0.74 -20.59 -27.87
N GLY A 38 1.66 -21.43 -28.36
CA GLY A 38 1.56 -22.08 -29.64
C GLY A 38 0.42 -23.10 -29.70
N LEU A 39 0.36 -23.96 -28.68
CA LEU A 39 -0.69 -24.97 -28.53
C LEU A 39 -2.07 -24.34 -28.35
N TYR A 40 -2.18 -23.25 -27.57
CA TYR A 40 -3.42 -22.48 -27.43
C TYR A 40 -4.00 -22.06 -28.80
N ARG A 41 -3.17 -21.45 -29.65
CA ARG A 41 -3.61 -21.02 -31.00
C ARG A 41 -4.07 -22.20 -31.83
N GLN A 42 -3.38 -23.33 -31.72
CA GLN A 42 -3.74 -24.54 -32.50
C GLN A 42 -5.05 -25.15 -31.99
N VAL A 43 -5.27 -25.24 -30.69
CA VAL A 43 -6.53 -25.75 -30.12
C VAL A 43 -7.70 -24.82 -30.41
N CYS A 44 -7.49 -23.49 -30.44
CA CYS A 44 -8.51 -22.53 -30.89
C CYS A 44 -8.89 -22.76 -32.38
N ALA A 45 -7.90 -23.02 -33.26
CA ALA A 45 -8.15 -23.33 -34.65
C ALA A 45 -8.91 -24.67 -34.83
N ASP A 46 -8.53 -25.69 -34.04
CA ASP A 46 -9.20 -26.98 -34.01
C ASP A 46 -10.67 -26.85 -33.58
N LEU A 47 -10.94 -26.05 -32.54
CA LEU A 47 -12.31 -25.76 -32.07
C LEU A 47 -13.12 -25.05 -33.15
N SER A 48 -12.57 -24.01 -33.74
CA SER A 48 -13.23 -23.26 -34.83
C SER A 48 -13.57 -24.16 -36.04
N LEU A 49 -12.63 -25.05 -36.40
CA LEU A 49 -12.86 -26.01 -37.50
C LEU A 49 -13.90 -27.07 -37.14
N ALA A 50 -13.90 -27.58 -35.92
CA ALA A 50 -14.88 -28.52 -35.43
C ALA A 50 -16.30 -27.93 -35.43
N GLN A 51 -16.44 -26.67 -34.98
CA GLN A 51 -17.72 -25.96 -35.03
C GLN A 51 -18.18 -25.66 -36.45
N HIS A 52 -17.29 -25.21 -37.32
CA HIS A 52 -17.63 -24.93 -38.70
C HIS A 52 -18.10 -26.20 -39.46
N ARG A 53 -17.51 -27.34 -39.13
CA ARG A 53 -17.88 -28.65 -39.72
C ARG A 53 -19.04 -29.34 -39.02
N MET A 54 -19.63 -28.71 -38.02
CA MET A 54 -20.75 -29.22 -37.23
C MET A 54 -20.49 -30.62 -36.63
N TYR A 55 -19.28 -30.82 -36.08
CA TYR A 55 -18.95 -32.06 -35.37
C TYR A 55 -19.72 -32.16 -34.07
N GLY A 56 -19.80 -33.38 -33.51
CA GLY A 56 -20.64 -33.65 -32.36
C GLY A 56 -20.33 -32.76 -31.16
N GLU A 57 -21.37 -32.43 -30.36
CA GLU A 57 -21.29 -31.56 -29.18
C GLU A 57 -20.23 -32.00 -28.15
N ARG A 58 -20.01 -33.30 -28.02
CA ARG A 58 -19.00 -33.84 -27.08
C ARG A 58 -17.58 -33.40 -27.46
N LEU A 59 -17.23 -33.41 -28.75
CA LEU A 59 -15.93 -32.95 -29.22
C LEU A 59 -15.78 -31.44 -29.09
N CYS A 60 -16.78 -30.69 -29.52
CA CYS A 60 -16.76 -29.21 -29.39
C CYS A 60 -16.71 -28.78 -27.95
N GLY A 61 -17.43 -29.44 -27.05
CA GLY A 61 -17.40 -29.18 -25.60
C GLY A 61 -16.01 -29.45 -24.98
N ARG A 62 -15.37 -30.59 -25.32
CA ARG A 62 -14.00 -30.90 -24.87
C ARG A 62 -13.00 -29.87 -25.35
N LEU A 63 -13.04 -29.48 -26.60
CA LEU A 63 -12.12 -28.48 -27.16
C LEU A 63 -12.35 -27.09 -26.53
N ASN A 64 -13.60 -26.71 -26.31
CA ASN A 64 -13.93 -25.44 -25.67
C ASN A 64 -13.40 -25.41 -24.22
N ASP A 65 -13.60 -26.49 -23.44
CA ASP A 65 -13.02 -26.59 -22.10
C ASP A 65 -11.49 -26.48 -22.11
N LEU A 66 -10.84 -27.16 -23.09
CA LEU A 66 -9.40 -27.10 -23.25
C LEU A 66 -8.90 -25.69 -23.59
N VAL A 67 -9.62 -24.96 -24.47
CA VAL A 67 -9.33 -23.55 -24.80
C VAL A 67 -9.45 -22.67 -23.57
N ILE A 68 -10.54 -22.80 -22.78
CA ILE A 68 -10.77 -22.00 -21.57
C ILE A 68 -9.65 -22.25 -20.56
N ARG A 69 -9.35 -23.52 -20.25
CA ARG A 69 -8.29 -23.89 -19.29
C ARG A 69 -6.90 -23.43 -19.74
N THR A 70 -6.61 -23.53 -21.04
CA THR A 70 -5.32 -23.06 -21.57
C THR A 70 -5.22 -21.54 -21.49
N ARG A 71 -6.28 -20.82 -21.82
CA ARG A 71 -6.36 -19.37 -21.66
C ARG A 71 -6.16 -18.95 -20.20
N GLU A 72 -6.83 -19.62 -19.26
CA GLU A 72 -6.65 -19.34 -17.83
C GLU A 72 -5.22 -19.59 -17.38
N ALA A 73 -4.57 -20.66 -17.85
CA ALA A 73 -3.17 -20.94 -17.53
C ALA A 73 -2.24 -19.86 -18.08
N LEU A 74 -2.51 -19.35 -19.29
CA LEU A 74 -1.76 -18.25 -19.90
C LEU A 74 -2.00 -16.90 -19.21
N THR A 75 -3.24 -16.62 -18.76
CA THR A 75 -3.61 -15.35 -18.11
C THR A 75 -3.28 -15.32 -16.63
N LYS A 76 -3.33 -16.48 -15.92
CA LYS A 76 -2.86 -16.58 -14.53
C LYS A 76 -1.34 -16.43 -14.43
N GLY A 77 -0.71 -16.15 -15.54
CA GLY A 77 0.72 -15.98 -15.67
C GLY A 77 1.43 -17.30 -15.39
N THR A 78 2.34 -17.65 -16.25
CA THR A 78 3.48 -18.45 -15.86
C THR A 78 3.74 -18.28 -14.40
N LEU A 79 3.78 -19.37 -13.68
CA LEU A 79 4.16 -19.46 -12.27
C LEU A 79 5.21 -18.41 -11.91
N THR A 80 4.75 -17.19 -11.66
CA THR A 80 5.60 -16.16 -11.07
C THR A 80 5.97 -16.76 -9.73
N ASP A 81 7.23 -17.02 -9.52
CA ASP A 81 7.73 -17.51 -8.26
C ASP A 81 7.12 -16.61 -7.18
N ARG A 82 6.60 -17.18 -6.08
CA ARG A 82 6.04 -16.38 -4.97
C ARG A 82 7.02 -15.30 -4.52
N ARG A 83 8.32 -15.53 -4.74
CA ARG A 83 9.36 -14.54 -4.51
C ARG A 83 9.28 -13.35 -5.45
N ASP A 84 9.00 -13.57 -6.74
CA ASP A 84 8.84 -12.49 -7.72
C ASP A 84 7.56 -11.69 -7.47
N GLU A 85 6.48 -12.34 -7.05
CA GLU A 85 5.24 -11.68 -6.67
C GLU A 85 5.42 -10.84 -5.40
N ALA A 86 6.06 -11.39 -4.38
CA ALA A 86 6.40 -10.66 -3.17
C ALA A 86 7.35 -9.49 -3.45
N ALA A 87 8.36 -9.67 -4.30
CA ALA A 87 9.28 -8.61 -4.71
C ALA A 87 8.57 -7.51 -5.53
N ARG A 88 7.63 -7.88 -6.40
CA ARG A 88 6.78 -6.94 -7.15
C ARG A 88 5.88 -6.14 -6.21
N LEU A 89 5.21 -6.79 -5.26
CA LEU A 89 4.38 -6.13 -4.26
C LEU A 89 5.22 -5.20 -3.39
N TRP A 90 6.38 -5.68 -2.89
CA TRP A 90 7.30 -4.89 -2.08
C TRP A 90 7.80 -3.62 -2.78
N SER A 91 8.06 -3.70 -4.08
CA SER A 91 8.56 -2.58 -4.88
C SER A 91 7.46 -1.72 -5.51
N SER A 92 6.20 -2.13 -5.45
CA SER A 92 5.09 -1.45 -6.11
C SER A 92 4.83 -0.05 -5.55
N CYS A 93 4.82 0.10 -4.22
CA CYS A 93 4.61 1.38 -3.56
C CYS A 93 5.74 2.39 -3.86
N PRO A 94 7.05 2.07 -3.69
CA PRO A 94 8.13 2.99 -4.06
C PRO A 94 8.11 3.40 -5.53
N ARG A 95 7.81 2.49 -6.45
CA ARG A 95 7.66 2.83 -7.87
C ARG A 95 6.52 3.81 -8.10
N ALA A 96 5.38 3.59 -7.45
CA ALA A 96 4.22 4.48 -7.54
C ALA A 96 4.54 5.87 -6.94
N VAL A 97 5.24 5.95 -5.82
CA VAL A 97 5.70 7.22 -5.22
C VAL A 97 6.62 7.97 -6.19
N ARG A 98 7.59 7.29 -6.80
CA ARG A 98 8.49 7.92 -7.79
C ARG A 98 7.78 8.33 -9.07
N ARG A 99 6.78 7.56 -9.53
CA ARG A 99 5.95 7.94 -10.68
C ARG A 99 5.15 9.21 -10.38
N GLU A 100 4.60 9.32 -9.18
CA GLU A 100 3.81 10.47 -8.73
C GLU A 100 4.66 11.49 -7.94
N TRP A 101 5.95 11.67 -8.28
CA TRP A 101 6.91 12.48 -7.53
C TRP A 101 6.45 13.93 -7.25
N ARG A 102 5.70 14.53 -8.18
CA ARG A 102 5.17 15.90 -8.01
C ARG A 102 4.13 15.95 -6.90
N LEU A 103 3.20 14.99 -6.89
CA LEU A 103 2.20 14.87 -5.84
C LEU A 103 2.84 14.47 -4.50
N PHE A 104 3.88 13.66 -4.55
CA PHE A 104 4.65 13.30 -3.35
C PHE A 104 5.26 14.54 -2.69
N TRP A 105 6.01 15.35 -3.42
CA TRP A 105 6.60 16.56 -2.87
C TRP A 105 5.57 17.62 -2.48
N LEU A 106 4.46 17.70 -3.18
CA LEU A 106 3.33 18.54 -2.78
C LEU A 106 2.79 18.10 -1.41
N ASN A 107 2.53 16.80 -1.20
CA ASN A 107 2.03 16.29 0.08
C ASN A 107 3.09 16.35 1.19
N MET A 108 4.38 16.18 0.85
CA MET A 108 5.49 16.48 1.77
C MET A 108 5.42 17.94 2.27
N LEU A 109 5.26 18.88 1.35
CA LEU A 109 5.15 20.30 1.71
C LEU A 109 3.88 20.59 2.51
N LEU A 110 2.74 20.01 2.13
CA LEU A 110 1.45 20.17 2.82
C LEU A 110 1.46 19.58 4.24
N PHE A 111 2.26 18.57 4.51
CA PHE A 111 2.39 17.95 5.82
C PHE A 111 3.48 18.64 6.65
N TRP A 112 4.72 18.64 6.16
CA TRP A 112 5.87 19.14 6.90
C TRP A 112 5.95 20.67 6.98
N GLY A 113 5.44 21.39 5.97
CA GLY A 113 5.40 22.85 5.96
C GLY A 113 4.59 23.40 7.13
N PRO A 114 3.29 23.08 7.24
CA PRO A 114 2.48 23.49 8.39
C PRO A 114 3.01 22.98 9.72
N MET A 115 3.53 21.74 9.78
CA MET A 115 4.13 21.19 10.99
C MET A 115 5.29 22.05 11.50
N VAL A 116 6.26 22.33 10.65
CA VAL A 116 7.44 23.15 11.00
C VAL A 116 7.03 24.59 11.31
N ALA A 117 6.15 25.17 10.49
CA ALA A 117 5.66 26.52 10.72
C ALA A 117 4.96 26.63 12.09
N PHE A 118 4.18 25.62 12.46
CA PHE A 118 3.46 25.61 13.72
C PHE A 118 4.39 25.39 14.93
N ILE A 119 5.39 24.51 14.80
CA ILE A 119 6.45 24.37 15.82
C ILE A 119 7.13 25.72 16.06
N ILE A 120 7.51 26.43 15.01
CA ILE A 120 8.17 27.75 15.11
C ILE A 120 7.22 28.76 15.77
N ALA A 121 5.95 28.81 15.36
CA ALA A 121 4.95 29.71 15.93
C ALA A 121 4.74 29.44 17.42
N ALA A 122 4.61 28.17 17.82
CA ALA A 122 4.48 27.76 19.21
C ALA A 122 5.70 28.13 20.06
N TYR A 123 6.88 28.10 19.47
CA TYR A 123 8.11 28.51 20.13
C TYR A 123 8.19 30.05 20.38
N GLN A 124 7.56 30.82 19.49
CA GLN A 124 7.52 32.29 19.60
C GLN A 124 6.41 32.76 20.54
N ASP A 125 5.26 32.09 20.53
CA ASP A 125 4.08 32.46 21.34
C ASP A 125 3.25 31.19 21.65
N GLU A 126 3.21 30.82 22.91
CA GLU A 126 2.46 29.64 23.41
C GLU A 126 0.96 29.67 23.09
N ARG A 127 0.40 30.87 22.85
CA ARG A 127 -1.03 31.01 22.50
C ARG A 127 -1.40 30.23 21.23
N TRP A 128 -0.44 29.97 20.32
CA TRP A 128 -0.67 29.14 19.16
C TRP A 128 -1.00 27.69 19.52
N ILE A 129 -0.40 27.17 20.61
CA ILE A 129 -0.66 25.82 21.13
C ILE A 129 -2.13 25.72 21.56
N PHE A 130 -2.57 26.66 22.41
CA PHE A 130 -3.93 26.70 22.95
C PHE A 130 -5.00 27.05 21.93
N ALA A 131 -4.62 27.58 20.76
CA ALA A 131 -5.54 27.82 19.65
C ALA A 131 -5.91 26.54 18.89
N VAL A 132 -5.10 25.47 19.00
CA VAL A 132 -5.25 24.24 18.24
C VAL A 132 -5.52 23.03 19.13
N LEU A 133 -4.83 22.92 20.27
CA LEU A 133 -5.03 21.81 21.20
C LEU A 133 -6.07 22.18 22.25
N ASP A 134 -7.02 21.27 22.44
CA ASP A 134 -7.97 21.36 23.54
C ASP A 134 -7.35 20.84 24.87
N GLU A 135 -8.00 21.19 25.98
CA GLU A 135 -7.55 20.78 27.32
C GLU A 135 -7.47 19.25 27.49
N GLY A 136 -8.37 18.51 26.84
CA GLY A 136 -8.37 17.05 26.87
C GLY A 136 -7.13 16.45 26.22
N THR A 137 -6.76 16.96 25.03
CA THR A 137 -5.54 16.54 24.30
C THR A 137 -4.28 16.89 25.10
N MET A 138 -4.23 18.10 25.68
CA MET A 138 -3.09 18.52 26.51
C MET A 138 -2.95 17.62 27.76
N GLY A 139 -4.06 17.33 28.44
CA GLY A 139 -4.07 16.44 29.60
C GLY A 139 -3.60 15.02 29.24
N GLN A 140 -4.01 14.50 28.08
CA GLN A 140 -3.50 13.21 27.59
C GLN A 140 -1.98 13.23 27.33
N LEU A 141 -1.45 14.30 26.73
CA LEU A 141 -0.02 14.44 26.52
C LEU A 141 0.76 14.52 27.81
N GLU A 142 0.24 15.21 28.84
CA GLU A 142 0.85 15.24 30.17
C GLU A 142 0.79 13.87 30.86
N GLU A 143 -0.33 13.18 30.79
CA GLU A 143 -0.46 11.84 31.35
C GLU A 143 0.48 10.85 30.65
N MET A 144 0.67 10.97 29.33
CA MET A 144 1.55 10.10 28.57
C MET A 144 3.05 10.40 28.77
N TYR A 145 3.42 11.68 28.83
CA TYR A 145 4.81 12.09 28.73
C TYR A 145 5.31 12.91 29.93
N GLY A 146 4.44 13.25 30.88
CA GLY A 146 4.79 14.04 32.07
C GLY A 146 5.87 13.40 32.93
N SER A 147 6.61 14.22 33.69
CA SER A 147 7.73 13.79 34.52
C SER A 147 7.33 12.76 35.59
N ASP A 148 6.11 12.87 36.11
CA ASP A 148 5.58 12.03 37.20
C ASP A 148 4.85 10.77 36.70
N SER A 149 4.70 10.62 35.36
CA SER A 149 4.07 9.45 34.80
C SER A 149 5.01 8.24 34.87
N PRO A 150 4.60 7.11 35.48
CA PRO A 150 5.38 5.88 35.44
C PRO A 150 5.64 5.44 34.00
N VAL A 151 6.76 4.80 33.72
CA VAL A 151 7.08 4.24 32.41
C VAL A 151 5.96 3.29 31.91
N ASP A 152 5.26 2.67 32.87
CA ASP A 152 4.13 1.77 32.62
C ASP A 152 2.76 2.47 32.56
N ALA A 153 2.67 3.79 32.73
CA ALA A 153 1.39 4.51 32.72
C ALA A 153 0.67 4.36 31.39
N LEU A 154 1.40 4.41 30.28
CA LEU A 154 0.87 4.16 28.92
C LEU A 154 0.26 2.77 28.79
N ARG A 155 0.93 1.75 29.34
CA ARG A 155 0.41 0.37 29.37
C ARG A 155 -0.81 0.25 30.27
N GLY A 156 -0.80 0.97 31.41
CA GLY A 156 -1.88 0.97 32.39
C GLY A 156 -3.20 1.51 31.83
N GLN A 157 -3.16 2.55 31.00
CA GLN A 157 -4.34 3.12 30.35
C GLN A 157 -5.05 2.13 29.42
N PHE A 158 -4.30 1.34 28.66
CA PHE A 158 -4.84 0.39 27.69
C PHE A 158 -5.03 -1.01 28.24
N GLY A 159 -4.55 -1.31 29.44
CA GLY A 159 -4.63 -2.63 30.08
C GLY A 159 -3.76 -3.71 29.43
N SER A 160 -3.30 -3.55 28.18
CA SER A 160 -2.37 -4.44 27.51
C SER A 160 -1.72 -3.80 26.28
N ASP A 161 -0.53 -4.29 25.88
CA ASP A 161 0.16 -3.87 24.67
C ASP A 161 -0.71 -4.13 23.41
N PHE A 162 -1.51 -5.19 23.41
CA PHE A 162 -2.42 -5.52 22.32
C PHE A 162 -3.58 -4.53 22.21
N ALA A 163 -4.15 -4.09 23.32
CA ALA A 163 -5.21 -3.08 23.32
C ALA A 163 -4.67 -1.73 22.83
N MET A 164 -3.47 -1.36 23.25
CA MET A 164 -2.76 -0.17 22.77
C MET A 164 -2.49 -0.25 21.25
N PHE A 165 -2.00 -1.38 20.76
CA PHE A 165 -1.82 -1.62 19.33
C PHE A 165 -3.13 -1.50 18.55
N ALA A 166 -4.23 -2.10 19.05
CA ALA A 166 -5.54 -2.01 18.41
C ALA A 166 -6.06 -0.57 18.35
N TYR A 167 -5.85 0.21 19.40
CA TYR A 167 -6.18 1.63 19.43
C TYR A 167 -5.42 2.41 18.36
N TYR A 168 -4.10 2.24 18.25
CA TYR A 168 -3.30 2.93 17.25
C TYR A 168 -3.64 2.51 15.82
N ILE A 169 -3.97 1.24 15.59
CA ILE A 169 -4.52 0.81 14.30
C ILE A 169 -5.78 1.62 13.97
N GLN A 170 -6.74 1.63 14.88
CA GLN A 170 -8.01 2.32 14.63
C GLN A 170 -7.79 3.82 14.43
N HIS A 171 -6.97 4.44 15.27
CA HIS A 171 -6.71 5.88 15.22
C HIS A 171 -5.98 6.27 13.94
N ASN A 172 -4.76 5.76 13.75
CA ASN A 172 -3.85 6.22 12.70
C ASN A 172 -4.28 5.74 11.29
N ILE A 173 -4.74 4.48 11.16
CA ILE A 173 -5.24 3.98 9.86
C ILE A 173 -6.51 4.72 9.45
N SER A 174 -7.43 5.04 10.37
CA SER A 174 -8.63 5.79 10.01
C SER A 174 -8.31 7.19 9.50
N ILE A 175 -7.28 7.87 10.01
CA ILE A 175 -6.78 9.14 9.47
C ILE A 175 -6.32 8.93 8.02
N GLY A 176 -5.46 7.95 7.78
CA GLY A 176 -4.97 7.64 6.44
C GLY A 176 -6.09 7.33 5.45
N LEU A 177 -7.05 6.48 5.84
CA LEU A 177 -8.19 6.12 4.99
C LEU A 177 -9.12 7.30 4.71
N ARG A 178 -9.41 8.15 5.71
CA ARG A 178 -10.18 9.38 5.52
C ARG A 178 -9.47 10.35 4.58
N THR A 179 -8.15 10.46 4.67
CA THR A 179 -7.33 11.28 3.76
C THR A 179 -7.44 10.77 2.32
N ILE A 180 -7.33 9.45 2.09
CA ILE A 180 -7.51 8.84 0.77
C ILE A 180 -8.92 9.10 0.25
N ALA A 181 -9.94 8.79 1.05
CA ALA A 181 -11.34 8.95 0.67
C ALA A 181 -11.72 10.43 0.41
N GLY A 182 -11.19 11.33 1.23
CA GLY A 182 -11.38 12.78 1.06
C GLY A 182 -10.85 13.32 -0.27
N GLY A 183 -9.90 12.62 -0.88
CA GLY A 183 -9.39 12.96 -2.21
C GLY A 183 -10.46 12.93 -3.30
N VAL A 184 -11.45 12.05 -3.19
CA VAL A 184 -12.58 11.96 -4.16
C VAL A 184 -13.37 13.28 -4.25
N LEU A 185 -13.34 14.11 -3.20
CA LEU A 185 -13.89 15.44 -3.18
C LEU A 185 -12.95 16.45 -3.90
N ALA A 186 -12.56 16.13 -5.12
CA ALA A 186 -11.73 16.97 -5.99
C ALA A 186 -10.44 17.45 -5.29
N THR A 187 -9.71 16.52 -4.67
CA THR A 187 -8.47 16.72 -3.88
C THR A 187 -8.64 17.46 -2.55
N LEU A 188 -9.69 18.25 -2.39
CA LEU A 188 -9.82 19.18 -1.25
C LEU A 188 -9.73 18.47 0.10
N GLY A 189 -10.44 17.35 0.27
CA GLY A 189 -10.40 16.60 1.54
C GLY A 189 -9.03 16.00 1.83
N ALA A 190 -8.28 15.53 0.82
CA ALA A 190 -6.93 15.02 1.02
C ALA A 190 -5.95 16.14 1.41
N VAL A 191 -6.01 17.28 0.73
CA VAL A 191 -5.17 18.46 1.01
C VAL A 191 -5.42 18.97 2.43
N LEU A 192 -6.70 19.19 2.77
CA LEU A 192 -7.07 19.68 4.11
C LEU A 192 -6.68 18.69 5.20
N SER A 193 -6.96 17.38 5.00
CA SER A 193 -6.58 16.35 5.97
C SER A 193 -5.07 16.31 6.18
N THR A 194 -4.28 16.31 5.10
CA THR A 194 -2.81 16.28 5.19
C THR A 194 -2.25 17.52 5.91
N ALA A 195 -2.75 18.72 5.57
CA ALA A 195 -2.30 19.96 6.20
C ALA A 195 -2.70 20.03 7.67
N THR A 196 -3.94 19.61 8.00
CA THR A 196 -4.44 19.57 9.39
C THR A 196 -3.60 18.62 10.24
N GLN A 197 -3.21 17.44 9.72
CA GLN A 197 -2.32 16.54 10.45
C GLN A 197 -0.95 17.19 10.73
N GLY A 198 -0.39 17.92 9.77
CA GLY A 198 0.83 18.70 10.00
C GLY A 198 0.68 19.73 11.10
N ILE A 199 -0.42 20.50 11.09
CA ILE A 199 -0.71 21.52 12.13
C ILE A 199 -0.85 20.85 13.51
N LEU A 200 -1.66 19.80 13.62
CA LEU A 200 -1.90 19.11 14.90
C LEU A 200 -0.61 18.53 15.47
N LEU A 201 0.19 17.86 14.66
CA LEU A 201 1.49 17.34 15.11
C LEU A 201 2.43 18.47 15.49
N GLY A 202 2.47 19.56 14.70
CA GLY A 202 3.26 20.75 15.05
C GLY A 202 2.87 21.34 16.39
N ALA A 203 1.56 21.42 16.70
CA ALA A 203 1.05 21.89 17.98
C ALA A 203 1.41 20.93 19.13
N MET A 204 1.31 19.61 18.93
CA MET A 204 1.72 18.60 19.92
C MET A 204 3.22 18.69 20.21
N PHE A 205 4.07 18.82 19.20
CA PHE A 205 5.51 19.04 19.39
C PHE A 205 5.79 20.35 20.16
N GLY A 206 5.08 21.42 19.82
CA GLY A 206 5.17 22.71 20.53
C GLY A 206 4.77 22.57 22.01
N TYR A 207 3.67 21.89 22.29
CA TYR A 207 3.19 21.68 23.65
C TYR A 207 4.18 20.85 24.51
N VAL A 208 4.73 19.78 23.96
CA VAL A 208 5.71 18.95 24.66
C VAL A 208 6.96 19.73 25.02
N HIS A 209 7.39 20.68 24.19
CA HIS A 209 8.48 21.60 24.50
C HIS A 209 8.07 22.60 25.59
N TYR A 210 6.89 23.16 25.49
CA TYR A 210 6.36 24.09 26.48
C TYR A 210 6.24 23.44 27.88
N ALA A 211 5.72 22.22 27.93
CA ALA A 211 5.55 21.44 29.17
C ALA A 211 6.87 20.83 29.70
N GLY A 212 7.98 20.92 28.99
CA GLY A 212 9.28 20.36 29.39
C GLY A 212 9.42 18.84 29.26
N ASN A 213 8.51 18.17 28.60
CA ASN A 213 8.40 16.69 28.53
C ASN A 213 9.11 16.07 27.32
N THR A 214 10.08 16.76 26.75
CA THR A 214 10.73 16.42 25.47
C THR A 214 11.43 15.06 25.47
N GLY A 215 12.12 14.69 26.53
CA GLY A 215 12.91 13.46 26.57
C GLY A 215 12.09 12.20 26.40
N ARG A 216 10.96 12.08 27.10
CA ARG A 216 10.06 10.92 26.99
C ARG A 216 9.34 10.87 25.65
N PHE A 217 8.84 12.02 25.22
CA PHE A 217 8.15 12.13 23.95
C PHE A 217 9.04 11.70 22.77
N TYR A 218 10.24 12.28 22.64
CA TYR A 218 11.14 11.93 21.54
C TYR A 218 11.59 10.47 21.60
N THR A 219 11.80 9.92 22.80
CA THR A 219 12.12 8.51 22.97
C THR A 219 10.97 7.61 22.52
N PHE A 220 9.72 8.01 22.78
CA PHE A 220 8.54 7.24 22.38
C PHE A 220 8.33 7.29 20.87
N VAL A 221 8.40 8.47 20.25
CA VAL A 221 8.09 8.63 18.80
C VAL A 221 9.24 8.20 17.90
N ALA A 222 10.46 8.09 18.40
CA ALA A 222 11.63 7.77 17.59
C ALA A 222 11.47 6.50 16.73
N GLY A 223 10.92 5.44 17.31
CA GLY A 223 10.84 4.13 16.65
C GLY A 223 9.82 4.03 15.52
N HIS A 224 8.65 4.67 15.65
CA HIS A 224 7.54 4.52 14.71
C HIS A 224 7.36 5.70 13.76
N SER A 225 7.88 6.88 14.10
CA SER A 225 7.64 8.12 13.35
C SER A 225 7.92 8.03 11.85
N SER A 226 8.96 7.29 11.45
CA SER A 226 9.31 7.15 10.03
C SER A 226 8.18 6.51 9.21
N PHE A 227 7.62 5.42 9.70
CA PHE A 227 6.56 4.69 9.04
C PHE A 227 5.22 5.42 9.12
N GLU A 228 4.91 6.02 10.26
CA GLU A 228 3.66 6.73 10.48
C GLU A 228 3.58 7.99 9.63
N LEU A 229 4.53 8.91 9.79
CA LEU A 229 4.49 10.20 9.11
C LEU A 229 4.59 10.03 7.59
N MET A 230 5.47 9.14 7.12
CA MET A 230 5.57 8.86 5.69
C MET A 230 4.35 8.10 5.16
N GLY A 231 3.76 7.20 5.96
CA GLY A 231 2.53 6.52 5.64
C GLY A 231 1.36 7.49 5.42
N LEU A 232 1.20 8.49 6.29
CA LEU A 232 0.19 9.54 6.16
C LEU A 232 0.43 10.41 4.92
N VAL A 233 1.68 10.79 4.63
CA VAL A 233 2.02 11.51 3.40
C VAL A 233 1.65 10.70 2.16
N ILE A 234 1.95 9.40 2.13
CA ILE A 234 1.59 8.52 1.01
C ILE A 234 0.07 8.37 0.86
N CYS A 235 -0.68 8.33 1.97
CA CYS A 235 -2.14 8.40 1.93
C CYS A 235 -2.63 9.72 1.29
N GLY A 236 -1.97 10.83 1.61
CA GLY A 236 -2.21 12.14 0.96
C GLY A 236 -1.95 12.09 -0.55
N VAL A 237 -0.85 11.47 -0.97
CA VAL A 237 -0.53 11.27 -2.41
C VAL A 237 -1.62 10.45 -3.10
N ALA A 238 -2.07 9.35 -2.49
CA ALA A 238 -3.15 8.54 -3.02
C ALA A 238 -4.44 9.35 -3.17
N GLY A 239 -4.83 10.09 -2.13
CA GLY A 239 -6.03 10.93 -2.16
C GLY A 239 -5.96 12.04 -3.21
N THR A 240 -4.86 12.78 -3.27
CA THR A 240 -4.65 13.83 -4.30
C THR A 240 -4.67 13.25 -5.71
N ARG A 241 -4.08 12.06 -5.92
CA ARG A 241 -4.11 11.38 -7.23
C ARG A 241 -5.53 11.02 -7.66
N LEU A 242 -6.36 10.53 -6.72
CA LEU A 242 -7.78 10.25 -6.99
C LEU A 242 -8.54 11.52 -7.33
N GLY A 243 -8.34 12.59 -6.57
CA GLY A 243 -9.01 13.85 -6.78
C GLY A 243 -8.64 14.55 -8.09
N MET A 244 -7.38 14.44 -8.50
CA MET A 244 -6.94 14.96 -9.80
C MET A 244 -7.68 14.31 -10.98
N ALA A 245 -8.03 13.03 -10.87
CA ALA A 245 -8.84 12.35 -11.90
C ALA A 245 -10.28 12.88 -11.96
N VAL A 246 -10.82 13.38 -10.84
CA VAL A 246 -12.15 14.02 -10.81
C VAL A 246 -12.10 15.43 -11.39
N LEU A 247 -11.01 16.17 -11.10
CA LEU A 247 -10.82 17.54 -11.58
C LEU A 247 -10.50 17.59 -13.08
N ASN A 248 -9.65 16.68 -13.54
CA ASN A 248 -9.22 16.63 -14.94
C ASN A 248 -9.36 15.20 -15.49
N PRO A 249 -10.59 14.78 -15.83
CA PRO A 249 -10.87 13.43 -16.32
C PRO A 249 -10.42 13.18 -17.77
N GLY A 250 -9.94 14.20 -18.48
CA GLY A 250 -9.60 14.11 -19.91
C GLY A 250 -10.83 13.82 -20.77
N THR A 251 -10.73 12.75 -21.59
CA THR A 251 -11.84 12.30 -22.48
C THR A 251 -12.78 11.31 -21.79
N LEU A 252 -12.50 10.90 -20.56
CA LEU A 252 -13.30 9.93 -19.81
C LEU A 252 -14.41 10.64 -18.99
N SER A 253 -15.45 9.90 -18.63
CA SER A 253 -16.34 10.36 -17.57
C SER A 253 -15.60 10.42 -16.24
N ARG A 254 -16.02 11.29 -15.32
CA ARG A 254 -15.40 11.41 -13.98
C ARG A 254 -15.34 10.07 -13.24
N ALA A 255 -16.39 9.25 -13.35
CA ALA A 255 -16.46 7.94 -12.74
C ALA A 255 -15.44 6.95 -13.34
N GLU A 256 -15.27 6.97 -14.65
CA GLU A 256 -14.29 6.13 -15.33
C GLU A 256 -12.85 6.59 -15.08
N ALA A 257 -12.60 7.90 -15.15
CA ALA A 257 -11.31 8.47 -14.80
C ALA A 257 -10.91 8.11 -13.36
N LEU A 258 -11.86 8.16 -12.41
CA LEU A 258 -11.65 7.75 -11.02
C LEU A 258 -11.32 6.25 -10.92
N LYS A 259 -12.05 5.38 -11.63
CA LYS A 259 -11.76 3.92 -11.66
C LYS A 259 -10.36 3.63 -12.20
N VAL A 260 -9.98 4.27 -13.29
CA VAL A 260 -8.63 4.11 -13.88
C VAL A 260 -7.57 4.62 -12.92
N SER A 261 -7.78 5.81 -12.34
CA SER A 261 -6.84 6.39 -11.38
C SER A 261 -6.72 5.53 -10.12
N ALA A 262 -7.83 4.99 -9.60
CA ALA A 262 -7.83 4.11 -8.44
C ALA A 262 -6.98 2.86 -8.68
N LYS A 263 -7.13 2.21 -9.84
CA LYS A 263 -6.28 1.05 -10.21
C LYS A 263 -4.79 1.41 -10.24
N GLN A 264 -4.44 2.58 -10.80
CA GLN A 264 -3.06 3.04 -10.85
C GLN A 264 -2.51 3.45 -9.48
N ALA A 265 -3.39 3.95 -8.60
CA ALA A 265 -3.05 4.37 -7.24
C ALA A 265 -3.08 3.22 -6.22
N LEU A 266 -3.52 1.99 -6.58
CA LEU A 266 -3.58 0.85 -5.67
C LEU A 266 -2.31 0.67 -4.82
N PRO A 267 -1.09 0.72 -5.39
CA PRO A 267 0.12 0.60 -4.58
C PRO A 267 0.27 1.67 -3.49
N LEU A 268 -0.23 2.88 -3.72
CA LEU A 268 -0.22 3.96 -2.72
C LEU A 268 -1.34 3.76 -1.70
N ILE A 269 -2.54 3.35 -2.16
CA ILE A 269 -3.72 3.09 -1.32
C ILE A 269 -3.45 1.98 -0.29
N TYR A 270 -2.67 0.96 -0.65
CA TYR A 270 -2.26 -0.08 0.30
C TYR A 270 -0.96 0.25 1.02
N GLY A 271 0.00 0.88 0.32
CA GLY A 271 1.33 1.17 0.86
C GLY A 271 1.31 2.15 2.03
N GLY A 272 0.54 3.23 1.93
CA GLY A 272 0.39 4.20 3.02
C GLY A 272 -0.17 3.56 4.29
N PRO A 273 -1.38 2.96 4.27
CA PRO A 273 -1.94 2.27 5.43
C PRO A 273 -1.09 1.11 5.96
N LEU A 274 -0.35 0.40 5.10
CA LEU A 274 0.58 -0.65 5.54
C LEU A 274 1.74 -0.08 6.35
N LEU A 275 2.31 1.05 5.94
CA LEU A 275 3.34 1.74 6.73
C LEU A 275 2.79 2.18 8.08
N VAL A 276 1.59 2.75 8.11
CA VAL A 276 0.90 3.15 9.35
C VAL A 276 0.62 1.93 10.24
N LEU A 277 0.27 0.77 9.67
CA LEU A 277 0.11 -0.47 10.43
C LEU A 277 1.42 -0.94 11.06
N ILE A 278 2.53 -0.85 10.32
CA ILE A 278 3.87 -1.15 10.86
C ILE A 278 4.21 -0.18 12.00
N ALA A 279 3.91 1.11 11.83
CA ALA A 279 4.08 2.12 12.88
C ALA A 279 3.29 1.75 14.14
N ALA A 280 2.00 1.42 14.01
CA ALA A 280 1.15 1.03 15.13
C ALA A 280 1.69 -0.21 15.88
N PHE A 281 2.26 -1.18 15.15
CA PHE A 281 2.92 -2.33 15.77
C PHE A 281 4.15 -1.91 16.60
N ILE A 282 5.01 -1.05 16.05
CA ILE A 282 6.19 -0.53 16.75
C ILE A 282 5.74 0.30 17.97
N GLU A 283 4.70 1.10 17.82
CA GLU A 283 4.14 1.96 18.86
C GLU A 283 3.59 1.13 20.02
N GLY A 284 2.78 0.11 19.72
CA GLY A 284 2.17 -0.76 20.73
C GLY A 284 3.16 -1.64 21.49
N PHE A 285 4.16 -2.18 20.83
CA PHE A 285 5.04 -3.19 21.44
C PHE A 285 6.46 -2.71 21.75
N TRP A 286 6.98 -1.75 20.98
CA TRP A 286 8.36 -1.27 21.13
C TRP A 286 8.46 0.10 21.80
N SER A 287 7.67 1.08 21.38
CA SER A 287 7.82 2.46 21.83
C SER A 287 7.60 2.60 23.34
N ALA A 288 6.65 1.85 23.91
CA ALA A 288 6.36 1.81 25.35
C ALA A 288 7.26 0.84 26.13
N SER A 289 8.26 0.20 25.50
CA SER A 289 9.16 -0.75 26.19
C SER A 289 10.19 -0.04 27.06
N ALA A 290 10.80 -0.79 28.01
CA ALA A 290 11.85 -0.32 28.90
C ALA A 290 13.25 -0.24 28.24
N VAL A 291 13.35 -0.30 26.89
CA VAL A 291 14.61 -0.16 26.16
C VAL A 291 15.18 1.24 26.37
N GLN A 292 16.51 1.31 26.51
CA GLN A 292 17.22 2.57 26.74
C GLN A 292 16.94 3.61 25.63
N PRO A 293 16.79 4.90 26.01
CA PRO A 293 16.49 5.99 25.06
C PRO A 293 17.45 6.07 23.88
N GLU A 294 18.75 5.88 24.15
CA GLU A 294 19.80 5.97 23.13
C GLU A 294 19.61 4.90 22.04
N ILE A 295 19.25 3.68 22.44
CA ILE A 295 18.97 2.59 21.50
C ILE A 295 17.74 2.93 20.65
N LYS A 296 16.67 3.47 21.27
CA LYS A 296 15.46 3.87 20.55
C LYS A 296 15.74 4.97 19.52
N HIS A 297 16.56 5.96 19.86
CA HIS A 297 16.95 7.03 18.93
C HIS A 297 17.80 6.48 17.75
N ILE A 298 18.79 5.60 18.03
CA ILE A 298 19.59 4.96 16.99
C ILE A 298 18.69 4.14 16.05
N VAL A 299 17.80 3.32 16.59
CA VAL A 299 16.85 2.53 15.81
C VAL A 299 15.95 3.45 14.97
N GLY A 300 15.45 4.54 15.55
CA GLY A 300 14.65 5.53 14.82
C GLY A 300 15.39 6.10 13.61
N VAL A 301 16.63 6.53 13.78
CA VAL A 301 17.46 7.03 12.67
C VAL A 301 17.67 5.95 11.60
N VAL A 302 18.00 4.73 12.00
CA VAL A 302 18.18 3.60 11.08
C VAL A 302 16.90 3.32 10.29
N LEU A 303 15.73 3.34 10.94
CA LEU A 303 14.44 3.11 10.28
C LEU A 303 14.12 4.24 9.27
N TRP A 304 14.42 5.49 9.59
CA TRP A 304 14.29 6.60 8.63
C TRP A 304 15.18 6.40 7.40
N LEU A 305 16.46 6.01 7.60
CA LEU A 305 17.39 5.74 6.51
C LEU A 305 16.96 4.55 5.65
N LEU A 306 16.50 3.46 6.27
CA LEU A 306 15.99 2.28 5.57
C LEU A 306 14.73 2.60 4.76
N LEU A 307 13.79 3.36 5.33
CA LEU A 307 12.58 3.78 4.63
C LEU A 307 12.91 4.70 3.44
N ALA A 308 13.81 5.65 3.64
CA ALA A 308 14.27 6.52 2.56
C ALA A 308 14.97 5.71 1.44
N ALA A 309 15.85 4.79 1.81
CA ALA A 309 16.51 3.90 0.86
C ALA A 309 15.49 3.02 0.10
N TRP A 310 14.49 2.47 0.80
CA TRP A 310 13.42 1.70 0.18
C TRP A 310 12.63 2.53 -0.83
N LEU A 311 12.20 3.74 -0.47
CA LEU A 311 11.46 4.63 -1.38
C LEU A 311 12.29 5.04 -2.59
N LEU A 312 13.60 5.26 -2.41
CA LEU A 312 14.49 5.71 -3.47
C LEU A 312 14.91 4.58 -4.41
N PHE A 313 15.21 3.39 -3.88
CA PHE A 313 15.93 2.36 -4.64
C PHE A 313 15.09 1.12 -4.96
N ALA A 314 14.09 0.74 -4.15
CA ALA A 314 13.34 -0.48 -4.39
C ALA A 314 12.62 -0.47 -5.75
N GLY A 315 12.81 -1.55 -6.52
CA GLY A 315 12.22 -1.72 -7.85
C GLY A 315 12.85 -0.86 -8.95
N ARG A 316 14.03 -0.27 -8.75
CA ARG A 316 14.82 0.30 -9.86
C ARG A 316 15.36 -0.83 -10.71
N GLY A 317 15.18 -0.76 -12.03
CA GLY A 317 15.65 -1.76 -12.98
C GLY A 317 14.67 -2.91 -13.27
N ALA A 318 13.53 -3.00 -12.58
CA ALA A 318 12.45 -3.84 -13.04
C ALA A 318 11.75 -3.14 -14.23
N SER A 319 11.80 -3.73 -15.41
CA SER A 319 11.04 -3.26 -16.57
C SER A 319 9.56 -3.22 -16.20
N ASP A 320 8.90 -2.08 -16.43
CA ASP A 320 7.44 -1.97 -16.42
C ASP A 320 6.92 -2.75 -17.64
N GLU A 321 6.82 -4.06 -17.51
CA GLU A 321 5.97 -4.84 -18.41
C GLU A 321 4.53 -4.56 -18.00
N THR A 322 3.95 -3.54 -18.65
CA THR A 322 2.51 -3.22 -18.64
C THR A 322 1.72 -4.24 -19.44
#